data_f0c83d12de767a35482357bd126a37af
#
_entry.id   f0c83d12de767a35482357bd126a37af
#
_cell.length_a   1.000
_cell.length_b   1.000
_cell.length_c   1.000
_cell.angle_alpha   90.00
_cell.angle_beta   90.00
_cell.angle_gamma   90.00
#
_symmetry.space_group_name_H-M   'P 1'
#
loop_
_entity.id
_entity.type
_entity.pdbx_description
1 polymer ?
#
loop_
_entity_poly.entity_id
_entity_poly.type
_entity_poly.pdbx_seq_one_letter_code
_entity_poly.pdbx_strand_id
1 'polypeptide(L)'
;MSTKTPSKSTSTTAANPLAAAATLAAGQPAPELMAIGDSLYNGVRSLSMTPRLAELSAPAQVAKSLGFDFVVPDYPYEILIDVEDFLRGDIDFHSFTNLETLLFERIAANATSWLKRRNRWSDKTFFDNVSNSGATIASLYTDTAAYHRGQALDLISKLLNDRVHFSIADVGGLHYSLNTAFLLNPSVVNELDNLTPVDLVALRKPKRLLVNIGSNEGIFMGGLLARYDDATRQSIAAIPGKMVDLANAMIARFGDYMPQTIVFNTLVRPSAIANLTPRPFSARPNATGYFDRYYGNLVNSSNVAGSLIKAFDEQIAGVNADVQTGLRNAFKGKNVKLVFADLYGLSTGLDDKHGRETPDSAIHVNLHGKEGVHLTNFPLWSFAASGGGIFSLDNMHLSTVGYAALADTVVRALAAAEGLKFTPVNYQAACDADTLLQQPPTSWFQVKFVVQLIGGLALAFDLVEV
;
A
#
# COMPACT_ATOMS: atom_id res chain seq x y z
N MET A 1 -50.49 -19.49 -39.05
CA MET A 1 -49.10 -19.87 -38.92
C MET A 1 -48.27 -18.68 -39.45
N SER A 2 -47.70 -17.91 -38.52
CA SER A 2 -46.85 -16.78 -38.87
C SER A 2 -45.45 -17.08 -38.34
N THR A 3 -44.50 -17.31 -39.22
CA THR A 3 -43.11 -17.60 -38.95
C THR A 3 -42.38 -16.33 -38.62
N LYS A 4 -42.02 -16.11 -37.32
CA LYS A 4 -41.10 -15.06 -36.93
C LYS A 4 -39.66 -15.48 -37.25
N THR A 5 -39.02 -14.75 -38.13
CA THR A 5 -37.61 -14.83 -38.46
C THR A 5 -36.80 -14.33 -37.22
N PRO A 6 -35.73 -15.03 -36.73
CA PRO A 6 -34.91 -14.54 -35.65
C PRO A 6 -34.08 -13.35 -36.15
N SER A 7 -34.13 -12.25 -35.38
CA SER A 7 -33.27 -11.07 -35.60
C SER A 7 -31.82 -11.47 -35.31
N LYS A 8 -30.92 -11.24 -36.25
CA LYS A 8 -29.46 -11.29 -36.06
C LYS A 8 -29.07 -10.28 -34.99
N SER A 9 -28.60 -10.77 -33.86
CA SER A 9 -27.90 -9.94 -32.89
C SER A 9 -26.58 -9.50 -33.55
N THR A 10 -26.45 -8.23 -33.83
CA THR A 10 -25.19 -7.60 -34.17
C THR A 10 -24.33 -7.62 -32.92
N SER A 11 -23.33 -8.50 -32.87
CA SER A 11 -22.26 -8.42 -31.88
C SER A 11 -21.49 -7.12 -32.17
N THR A 12 -21.75 -6.10 -31.40
CA THR A 12 -20.85 -4.95 -31.29
C THR A 12 -19.56 -5.50 -30.70
N THR A 13 -18.51 -5.65 -31.49
CA THR A 13 -17.14 -5.85 -31.02
C THR A 13 -16.86 -4.73 -30.00
N ALA A 14 -16.68 -5.11 -28.73
CA ALA A 14 -16.30 -4.16 -27.69
C ALA A 14 -15.04 -3.44 -28.18
N ALA A 15 -15.10 -2.12 -28.31
CA ALA A 15 -13.96 -1.32 -28.75
C ALA A 15 -12.80 -1.59 -27.77
N ASN A 16 -11.60 -1.79 -28.31
CA ASN A 16 -10.41 -2.00 -27.49
C ASN A 16 -10.22 -0.73 -26.61
N PRO A 17 -10.33 -0.82 -25.27
CA PRO A 17 -10.28 0.36 -24.40
C PRO A 17 -8.95 1.12 -24.51
N LEU A 18 -7.83 0.43 -24.78
CA LEU A 18 -6.54 1.05 -25.02
C LEU A 18 -6.53 1.93 -26.28
N ALA A 19 -7.25 1.54 -27.34
CA ALA A 19 -7.32 2.33 -28.56
C ALA A 19 -8.06 3.67 -28.35
N ALA A 20 -9.13 3.66 -27.56
CA ALA A 20 -9.86 4.88 -27.20
C ALA A 20 -8.99 5.85 -26.38
N ALA A 21 -8.22 5.32 -25.42
CA ALA A 21 -7.36 6.12 -24.55
C ALA A 21 -6.05 6.59 -25.23
N ALA A 22 -5.65 5.99 -26.34
CA ALA A 22 -4.38 6.32 -27.00
C ALA A 22 -4.25 7.79 -27.40
N THR A 23 -5.37 8.45 -27.74
CA THR A 23 -5.40 9.88 -28.08
C THR A 23 -5.05 10.77 -26.90
N LEU A 24 -5.39 10.37 -25.66
CA LEU A 24 -5.07 11.11 -24.44
C LEU A 24 -3.56 11.02 -24.09
N ALA A 25 -2.93 9.91 -24.44
CA ALA A 25 -1.50 9.71 -24.25
C ALA A 25 -0.66 10.30 -25.40
N ALA A 26 -1.29 10.59 -26.56
CA ALA A 26 -0.60 11.15 -27.71
C ALA A 26 0.01 12.53 -27.39
N GLY A 27 1.30 12.67 -27.66
CA GLY A 27 2.04 13.91 -27.39
C GLY A 27 2.53 14.06 -25.93
N GLN A 28 2.19 13.15 -25.03
CA GLN A 28 2.78 13.12 -23.69
C GLN A 28 4.04 12.26 -23.68
N PRO A 29 5.13 12.70 -23.05
CA PRO A 29 6.35 11.89 -22.99
C PRO A 29 6.07 10.58 -22.22
N ALA A 30 6.75 9.51 -22.65
CA ALA A 30 6.75 8.26 -21.89
C ALA A 30 7.49 8.50 -20.57
N PRO A 31 6.94 8.08 -19.41
CA PRO A 31 7.59 8.27 -18.13
C PRO A 31 8.93 7.51 -18.05
N GLU A 32 9.91 8.09 -17.38
CA GLU A 32 11.12 7.37 -17.01
C GLU A 32 10.84 6.24 -16.02
N LEU A 33 9.81 6.43 -15.17
CA LEU A 33 9.42 5.53 -14.10
C LEU A 33 7.90 5.57 -13.90
N MET A 34 7.27 4.41 -13.72
CA MET A 34 5.91 4.27 -13.17
C MET A 34 5.91 3.26 -12.04
N ALA A 35 4.91 3.36 -11.17
CA ALA A 35 4.70 2.43 -10.07
C ALA A 35 3.25 1.93 -10.04
N ILE A 36 3.08 0.62 -9.83
CA ILE A 36 1.81 -0.05 -9.56
C ILE A 36 1.97 -0.92 -8.32
N GLY A 37 0.91 -1.10 -7.55
CA GLY A 37 0.98 -1.94 -6.36
C GLY A 37 -0.05 -1.63 -5.30
N ASP A 38 0.31 -1.98 -4.07
CA ASP A 38 -0.52 -1.84 -2.87
C ASP A 38 -0.17 -0.60 -2.03
N SER A 39 -0.59 -0.60 -0.77
CA SER A 39 -0.43 0.51 0.18
C SER A 39 1.02 0.95 0.40
N LEU A 40 1.99 0.02 0.32
CA LEU A 40 3.41 0.38 0.51
C LEU A 40 3.94 1.29 -0.61
N TYR A 41 3.40 1.19 -1.82
CA TYR A 41 3.74 2.11 -2.90
C TYR A 41 2.76 3.28 -3.02
N ASN A 42 1.50 3.12 -2.57
CA ASN A 42 0.57 4.23 -2.50
C ASN A 42 1.08 5.32 -1.52
N GLY A 43 1.74 4.92 -0.44
CA GLY A 43 2.29 5.82 0.58
C GLY A 43 1.34 6.06 1.74
N VAL A 44 0.42 5.11 1.98
CA VAL A 44 -0.51 5.16 3.13
C VAL A 44 0.27 5.17 4.44
N ARG A 45 -0.10 6.08 5.33
CA ARG A 45 0.46 6.20 6.68
C ARG A 45 -0.68 6.37 7.68
N SER A 46 -0.67 5.57 8.74
CA SER A 46 -1.72 5.59 9.77
C SER A 46 -3.14 5.46 9.18
N LEU A 47 -3.32 4.60 8.17
CA LEU A 47 -4.54 4.45 7.33
C LEU A 47 -5.00 5.73 6.62
N SER A 48 -4.17 6.74 6.56
CA SER A 48 -4.45 8.01 5.90
C SER A 48 -3.77 8.08 4.53
N MET A 49 -4.43 8.74 3.60
CA MET A 49 -3.87 9.12 2.30
C MET A 49 -4.19 10.57 2.02
N THR A 50 -3.14 11.37 1.85
CA THR A 50 -3.22 12.82 1.64
C THR A 50 -2.30 13.24 0.48
N PRO A 51 -2.45 14.45 -0.08
CA PRO A 51 -1.52 14.97 -1.09
C PRO A 51 -0.07 14.89 -0.62
N ARG A 52 0.17 15.25 0.64
CA ARG A 52 1.52 15.25 1.22
C ARG A 52 2.12 13.84 1.32
N LEU A 53 1.32 12.85 1.67
CA LEU A 53 1.77 11.46 1.75
C LEU A 53 2.10 10.89 0.37
N ALA A 54 1.37 11.27 -0.68
CA ALA A 54 1.69 10.89 -2.05
C ALA A 54 3.09 11.37 -2.48
N GLU A 55 3.46 12.62 -2.14
CA GLU A 55 4.79 13.19 -2.41
C GLU A 55 5.92 12.49 -1.64
N LEU A 56 5.59 11.87 -0.50
CA LEU A 56 6.53 11.18 0.39
C LEU A 56 6.50 9.65 0.21
N SER A 57 5.70 9.15 -0.73
CA SER A 57 5.62 7.72 -1.06
C SER A 57 6.98 7.18 -1.53
N ALA A 58 7.21 5.88 -1.35
CA ALA A 58 8.46 5.26 -1.76
C ALA A 58 8.76 5.46 -3.26
N PRO A 59 7.83 5.28 -4.23
CA PRO A 59 8.09 5.55 -5.64
C PRO A 59 8.49 7.01 -5.93
N ALA A 60 7.88 7.99 -5.25
CA ALA A 60 8.25 9.40 -5.40
C ALA A 60 9.68 9.67 -4.89
N GLN A 61 10.08 9.05 -3.78
CA GLN A 61 11.43 9.13 -3.24
C GLN A 61 12.45 8.43 -4.16
N VAL A 62 12.08 7.28 -4.77
CA VAL A 62 12.90 6.59 -5.79
C VAL A 62 13.14 7.52 -6.99
N ALA A 63 12.10 8.10 -7.55
CA ALA A 63 12.20 9.02 -8.67
C ALA A 63 13.09 10.22 -8.34
N LYS A 64 12.88 10.84 -7.17
CA LYS A 64 13.71 11.96 -6.69
C LYS A 64 15.18 11.58 -6.57
N SER A 65 15.49 10.41 -6.01
CA SER A 65 16.87 9.91 -5.85
C SER A 65 17.58 9.69 -7.19
N LEU A 66 16.82 9.25 -8.21
CA LEU A 66 17.32 9.02 -9.56
C LEU A 66 17.28 10.27 -10.46
N GLY A 67 16.70 11.37 -9.99
CA GLY A 67 16.55 12.59 -10.78
C GLY A 67 15.54 12.45 -11.93
N PHE A 68 14.52 11.60 -11.79
CA PHE A 68 13.47 11.42 -12.78
C PHE A 68 12.27 12.32 -12.47
N ASP A 69 11.67 12.88 -13.52
CA ASP A 69 10.35 13.48 -13.43
C ASP A 69 9.33 12.41 -13.08
N PHE A 70 8.44 12.70 -12.13
CA PHE A 70 7.46 11.75 -11.63
C PHE A 70 6.19 12.45 -11.19
N VAL A 71 5.08 12.15 -11.84
CA VAL A 71 3.80 12.77 -11.57
C VAL A 71 3.10 12.00 -10.43
N VAL A 72 3.19 12.56 -9.23
CA VAL A 72 2.49 12.02 -8.06
C VAL A 72 1.00 12.32 -8.10
N PRO A 73 0.14 11.48 -7.46
CA PRO A 73 -1.28 11.78 -7.27
C PRO A 73 -1.47 13.08 -6.49
N ASP A 74 -2.21 14.04 -7.08
CA ASP A 74 -2.52 15.34 -6.49
C ASP A 74 -3.91 15.33 -5.85
N TYR A 75 -4.11 14.49 -4.83
CA TYR A 75 -5.39 14.36 -4.14
C TYR A 75 -5.98 15.73 -3.80
N PRO A 76 -7.23 16.05 -4.18
CA PRO A 76 -7.84 17.33 -3.85
C PRO A 76 -8.19 17.46 -2.37
N TYR A 77 -8.33 16.33 -1.69
CA TYR A 77 -8.62 16.19 -0.26
C TYR A 77 -7.98 14.89 0.23
N GLU A 78 -7.89 14.71 1.56
CA GLU A 78 -7.59 13.40 2.12
C GLU A 78 -8.62 12.35 1.66
N ILE A 79 -8.20 11.12 1.44
CA ILE A 79 -9.13 10.02 1.23
C ILE A 79 -9.81 9.73 2.57
N LEU A 80 -11.05 10.13 2.71
CA LEU A 80 -11.92 10.04 3.87
C LEU A 80 -11.45 10.82 5.10
N ILE A 81 -10.23 10.58 5.61
CA ILE A 81 -9.73 11.20 6.83
C ILE A 81 -8.20 11.18 6.88
N ASP A 82 -7.61 12.22 7.44
CA ASP A 82 -6.27 12.19 8.01
C ASP A 82 -6.38 11.83 9.49
N VAL A 83 -6.05 10.57 9.83
CA VAL A 83 -6.16 10.03 11.19
C VAL A 83 -5.20 10.75 12.13
N GLU A 84 -4.02 11.12 11.66
CA GLU A 84 -3.02 11.80 12.49
C GLU A 84 -3.46 13.22 12.84
N ASP A 85 -3.98 13.96 11.85
CA ASP A 85 -4.53 15.29 12.05
C ASP A 85 -5.78 15.26 12.95
N PHE A 86 -6.65 14.29 12.72
CA PHE A 86 -7.82 14.05 13.57
C PHE A 86 -7.43 13.85 15.04
N LEU A 87 -6.37 13.07 15.31
CA LEU A 87 -5.91 12.79 16.67
C LEU A 87 -5.15 13.95 17.35
N ARG A 88 -4.63 14.90 16.55
CA ARG A 88 -3.98 16.12 17.07
C ARG A 88 -4.97 17.22 17.37
N GLY A 89 -6.20 17.11 16.86
CA GLY A 89 -7.27 18.09 17.12
C GLY A 89 -7.66 18.15 18.59
N ASP A 90 -8.22 19.31 19.00
CA ASP A 90 -8.82 19.51 20.33
C ASP A 90 -10.13 18.71 20.44
N ILE A 91 -10.04 17.40 20.46
CA ILE A 91 -11.18 16.51 20.60
C ILE A 91 -11.40 16.20 22.08
N ASP A 92 -12.61 16.49 22.57
CA ASP A 92 -13.02 16.05 23.89
C ASP A 92 -13.31 14.53 23.87
N PHE A 93 -12.32 13.75 24.31
CA PHE A 93 -12.39 12.29 24.34
C PHE A 93 -13.15 11.70 25.54
N HIS A 94 -13.98 12.47 26.22
CA HIS A 94 -14.67 12.00 27.44
C HIS A 94 -15.69 10.88 27.19
N SER A 95 -16.06 10.61 25.94
CA SER A 95 -16.84 9.42 25.60
C SER A 95 -16.45 8.80 24.25
N PHE A 96 -16.43 7.48 24.21
CA PHE A 96 -16.17 6.69 22.99
C PHE A 96 -17.20 6.95 21.88
N THR A 97 -18.47 7.16 22.27
CA THR A 97 -19.57 7.45 21.35
C THR A 97 -19.40 8.80 20.65
N ASN A 98 -18.87 9.80 21.35
CA ASN A 98 -18.60 11.11 20.74
C ASN A 98 -17.48 11.02 19.69
N LEU A 99 -16.47 10.22 19.95
CA LEU A 99 -15.32 10.07 19.06
C LEU A 99 -15.71 9.38 17.75
N GLU A 100 -16.49 8.30 17.83
CA GLU A 100 -17.03 7.61 16.65
C GLU A 100 -17.91 8.56 15.82
N THR A 101 -18.76 9.34 16.50
CA THR A 101 -19.60 10.34 15.85
C THR A 101 -18.77 11.40 15.11
N LEU A 102 -17.76 11.97 15.77
CA LEU A 102 -16.87 12.97 15.17
C LEU A 102 -16.08 12.41 13.99
N LEU A 103 -15.62 11.15 14.09
CA LEU A 103 -14.94 10.46 13.01
C LEU A 103 -15.84 10.33 11.78
N PHE A 104 -17.06 9.83 11.96
CA PHE A 104 -18.02 9.70 10.86
C PHE A 104 -18.45 11.05 10.28
N GLU A 105 -18.55 12.09 11.09
CA GLU A 105 -18.83 13.46 10.61
C GLU A 105 -17.68 13.98 9.73
N ARG A 106 -16.42 13.74 10.12
CA ARG A 106 -15.26 14.11 9.31
C ARG A 106 -15.23 13.33 7.99
N ILE A 107 -15.46 12.01 8.04
CA ILE A 107 -15.55 11.16 6.84
C ILE A 107 -16.67 11.65 5.92
N ALA A 108 -17.85 11.96 6.43
CA ALA A 108 -18.99 12.46 5.65
C ALA A 108 -18.71 13.82 5.02
N ALA A 109 -18.03 14.72 5.72
CA ALA A 109 -17.63 16.03 5.20
C ALA A 109 -16.65 15.88 4.01
N ASN A 110 -15.65 15.01 4.15
CA ASN A 110 -14.69 14.74 3.09
C ASN A 110 -15.34 14.01 1.91
N ALA A 111 -16.15 12.99 2.14
CA ALA A 111 -16.92 12.30 1.10
C ALA A 111 -17.82 13.27 0.31
N THR A 112 -18.45 14.22 1.00
CA THR A 112 -19.25 15.28 0.36
C THR A 112 -18.37 16.18 -0.51
N SER A 113 -17.15 16.50 -0.08
CA SER A 113 -16.21 17.32 -0.84
C SER A 113 -15.74 16.60 -2.11
N TRP A 114 -15.47 15.30 -2.05
CA TRP A 114 -15.20 14.45 -3.20
C TRP A 114 -16.39 14.39 -4.16
N LEU A 115 -17.61 14.24 -3.65
CA LEU A 115 -18.84 14.21 -4.45
C LEU A 115 -19.07 15.52 -5.22
N LYS A 116 -18.78 16.68 -4.62
CA LYS A 116 -18.89 17.99 -5.28
C LYS A 116 -17.96 18.11 -6.49
N ARG A 117 -16.84 17.40 -6.50
CA ARG A 117 -15.87 17.37 -7.62
C ARG A 117 -15.97 16.14 -8.51
N ARG A 118 -17.06 15.36 -8.41
CA ARG A 118 -17.22 14.07 -9.11
C ARG A 118 -17.02 14.09 -10.64
N ASN A 119 -17.10 15.26 -11.26
CA ASN A 119 -16.93 15.41 -12.71
C ASN A 119 -15.46 15.67 -13.12
N ARG A 120 -14.61 16.04 -12.18
CA ARG A 120 -13.18 16.26 -12.39
C ARG A 120 -12.47 16.38 -11.03
N TRP A 121 -11.69 15.38 -10.70
CA TRP A 121 -10.97 15.36 -9.42
C TRP A 121 -9.60 16.05 -9.52
N SER A 122 -8.91 15.92 -10.66
CA SER A 122 -7.62 16.55 -10.94
C SER A 122 -7.57 17.16 -12.34
N ASP A 123 -6.64 18.10 -12.54
CA ASP A 123 -6.27 18.62 -13.86
C ASP A 123 -5.28 17.71 -14.59
N LYS A 124 -4.70 16.73 -13.88
CA LYS A 124 -3.85 15.69 -14.47
C LYS A 124 -4.69 14.64 -15.17
N THR A 125 -4.20 14.14 -16.29
CA THR A 125 -4.83 13.00 -17.00
C THR A 125 -4.28 11.68 -16.49
N PHE A 126 -3.00 11.65 -16.12
CA PHE A 126 -2.30 10.45 -15.65
C PHE A 126 -1.42 10.77 -14.46
N PHE A 127 -1.27 9.79 -13.59
CA PHE A 127 -0.23 9.75 -12.56
C PHE A 127 0.80 8.68 -12.91
N ASP A 128 2.02 8.84 -12.42
CA ASP A 128 3.08 7.85 -12.58
C ASP A 128 3.10 6.85 -11.41
N ASN A 129 2.39 7.15 -10.31
CA ASN A 129 2.08 6.21 -9.25
C ASN A 129 0.59 5.92 -9.25
N VAL A 130 0.22 4.70 -9.63
CA VAL A 130 -1.17 4.21 -9.64
C VAL A 130 -1.35 3.03 -8.67
N SER A 131 -0.51 2.97 -7.62
CA SER A 131 -0.61 1.99 -6.54
C SER A 131 -1.75 2.35 -5.61
N ASN A 132 -2.53 1.36 -5.16
CA ASN A 132 -3.70 1.57 -4.32
C ASN A 132 -3.64 0.79 -3.00
N SER A 133 -4.00 1.44 -1.90
CA SER A 133 -4.11 0.81 -0.59
C SER A 133 -5.19 -0.26 -0.59
N GLY A 134 -4.86 -1.48 -0.17
CA GLY A 134 -5.77 -2.62 -0.17
C GLY A 134 -5.77 -3.44 -1.47
N ALA A 135 -5.03 -3.02 -2.51
CA ALA A 135 -4.98 -3.77 -3.78
C ALA A 135 -4.42 -5.19 -3.58
N THR A 136 -5.11 -6.15 -4.17
CA THR A 136 -4.65 -7.54 -4.34
C THR A 136 -3.85 -7.68 -5.64
N ILE A 137 -3.21 -8.82 -5.84
CA ILE A 137 -2.49 -9.08 -7.09
C ILE A 137 -3.46 -9.01 -8.30
N ALA A 138 -4.67 -9.54 -8.14
CA ALA A 138 -5.70 -9.51 -9.20
C ALA A 138 -6.15 -8.09 -9.52
N SER A 139 -6.27 -7.21 -8.53
CA SER A 139 -6.68 -5.81 -8.70
C SER A 139 -5.87 -5.08 -9.76
N LEU A 140 -4.59 -5.42 -9.92
CA LEU A 140 -3.73 -4.74 -10.89
C LEU A 140 -4.13 -4.97 -12.36
N TYR A 141 -4.90 -6.02 -12.65
CA TYR A 141 -5.35 -6.33 -14.02
C TYR A 141 -6.86 -6.53 -14.16
N THR A 142 -7.62 -6.32 -13.08
CA THR A 142 -9.10 -6.43 -13.10
C THR A 142 -9.82 -5.15 -12.70
N ASP A 143 -9.25 -4.34 -11.79
CA ASP A 143 -9.93 -3.16 -11.26
C ASP A 143 -9.94 -2.01 -12.27
N THR A 144 -11.10 -1.36 -12.41
CA THR A 144 -11.29 -0.25 -13.33
C THR A 144 -11.85 0.99 -12.64
N ALA A 145 -11.56 2.16 -13.18
CA ALA A 145 -12.03 3.43 -12.62
C ALA A 145 -13.57 3.51 -12.57
N ALA A 146 -14.26 3.05 -13.64
CA ALA A 146 -15.72 3.13 -13.71
C ALA A 146 -16.40 2.28 -12.64
N TYR A 147 -15.93 1.04 -12.44
CA TYR A 147 -16.49 0.15 -11.43
C TYR A 147 -16.33 0.78 -10.04
N HIS A 148 -15.13 1.18 -9.66
CA HIS A 148 -14.86 1.74 -8.34
C HIS A 148 -15.48 3.13 -8.13
N ARG A 149 -15.61 3.94 -9.18
CA ARG A 149 -16.36 5.20 -9.10
C ARG A 149 -17.83 4.94 -8.78
N GLY A 150 -18.46 3.95 -9.41
CA GLY A 150 -19.82 3.53 -9.09
C GLY A 150 -19.95 3.11 -7.63
N GLN A 151 -19.08 2.19 -7.18
CA GLN A 151 -19.07 1.72 -5.79
C GLN A 151 -18.85 2.88 -4.79
N ALA A 152 -17.92 3.79 -5.07
CA ALA A 152 -17.66 4.94 -4.20
C ALA A 152 -18.90 5.86 -4.10
N LEU A 153 -19.57 6.13 -5.22
CA LEU A 153 -20.78 6.96 -5.21
C LEU A 153 -21.94 6.31 -4.45
N ASP A 154 -22.11 5.00 -4.57
CA ASP A 154 -23.13 4.24 -3.84
C ASP A 154 -22.84 4.25 -2.33
N LEU A 155 -21.59 4.04 -1.92
CA LEU A 155 -21.17 4.10 -0.53
C LEU A 155 -21.27 5.51 0.06
N ILE A 156 -20.92 6.56 -0.69
CA ILE A 156 -21.16 7.95 -0.28
C ILE A 156 -22.66 8.21 -0.10
N SER A 157 -23.49 7.74 -1.01
CA SER A 157 -24.95 7.88 -0.88
C SER A 157 -25.47 7.17 0.36
N LYS A 158 -24.98 5.96 0.65
CA LYS A 158 -25.33 5.22 1.87
C LYS A 158 -24.89 5.99 3.12
N LEU A 159 -23.66 6.49 3.16
CA LEU A 159 -23.14 7.29 4.28
C LEU A 159 -23.97 8.52 4.59
N LEU A 160 -24.45 9.23 3.55
CA LEU A 160 -25.17 10.49 3.70
C LEU A 160 -26.67 10.29 3.99
N ASN A 161 -27.29 9.21 3.51
CA ASN A 161 -28.73 8.99 3.56
C ASN A 161 -29.15 7.86 4.52
N ASP A 162 -28.24 6.94 4.87
CA ASP A 162 -28.52 5.76 5.69
C ASP A 162 -27.35 5.45 6.65
N ARG A 163 -26.97 6.47 7.44
CA ARG A 163 -25.83 6.40 8.34
C ARG A 163 -25.93 5.27 9.37
N VAL A 164 -27.15 4.91 9.79
CA VAL A 164 -27.39 3.87 10.80
C VAL A 164 -26.89 2.49 10.32
N HIS A 165 -26.97 2.24 9.02
CA HIS A 165 -26.50 0.99 8.41
C HIS A 165 -25.13 1.11 7.72
N PHE A 166 -24.46 2.27 7.84
CA PHE A 166 -23.12 2.46 7.33
C PHE A 166 -22.10 1.91 8.32
N SER A 167 -21.45 0.83 7.94
CA SER A 167 -20.53 0.08 8.80
C SER A 167 -19.07 0.53 8.63
N ILE A 168 -18.20 0.05 9.51
CA ILE A 168 -16.74 0.20 9.37
C ILE A 168 -16.24 -0.49 8.09
N ALA A 169 -16.86 -1.61 7.68
CA ALA A 169 -16.57 -2.25 6.39
C ALA A 169 -16.84 -1.31 5.22
N ASP A 170 -17.96 -0.57 5.27
CA ASP A 170 -18.28 0.42 4.24
C ASP A 170 -17.25 1.55 4.18
N VAL A 171 -16.63 1.94 5.31
CA VAL A 171 -15.52 2.91 5.33
C VAL A 171 -14.33 2.37 4.55
N GLY A 172 -13.93 1.12 4.79
CA GLY A 172 -12.85 0.46 4.05
C GLY A 172 -13.15 0.36 2.56
N GLY A 173 -14.33 -0.12 2.19
CA GLY A 173 -14.78 -0.21 0.80
C GLY A 173 -14.81 1.16 0.11
N LEU A 174 -15.26 2.21 0.81
CA LEU A 174 -15.28 3.57 0.28
C LEU A 174 -13.86 4.12 0.08
N HIS A 175 -12.97 3.92 1.05
CA HIS A 175 -11.56 4.31 0.93
C HIS A 175 -10.92 3.66 -0.30
N TYR A 176 -11.05 2.34 -0.42
CA TYR A 176 -10.51 1.58 -1.54
C TYR A 176 -11.06 2.06 -2.89
N SER A 177 -12.38 2.13 -3.00
CA SER A 177 -13.04 2.44 -4.26
C SER A 177 -12.81 3.89 -4.71
N LEU A 178 -12.84 4.85 -3.78
CA LEU A 178 -12.57 6.25 -4.09
C LEU A 178 -11.13 6.45 -4.54
N ASN A 179 -10.18 5.81 -3.84
CA ASN A 179 -8.77 5.88 -4.17
C ASN A 179 -8.49 5.24 -5.54
N THR A 180 -9.02 4.03 -5.81
CA THR A 180 -8.86 3.36 -7.11
C THR A 180 -9.41 4.21 -8.24
N ALA A 181 -10.64 4.71 -8.10
CA ALA A 181 -11.28 5.53 -9.14
C ALA A 181 -10.47 6.80 -9.44
N PHE A 182 -9.96 7.46 -8.41
CA PHE A 182 -9.12 8.65 -8.55
C PHE A 182 -7.79 8.35 -9.24
N LEU A 183 -7.09 7.30 -8.81
CA LEU A 183 -5.77 6.95 -9.35
C LEU A 183 -5.83 6.54 -10.82
N LEU A 184 -6.88 5.81 -11.22
CA LEU A 184 -7.02 5.30 -12.59
C LEU A 184 -7.62 6.32 -13.56
N ASN A 185 -8.46 7.25 -13.09
CA ASN A 185 -9.11 8.26 -13.93
C ASN A 185 -9.31 9.59 -13.20
N PRO A 186 -8.23 10.33 -12.90
CA PRO A 186 -8.30 11.58 -12.12
C PRO A 186 -9.07 12.70 -12.85
N SER A 187 -9.02 12.73 -14.16
CA SER A 187 -9.73 13.71 -14.99
C SER A 187 -11.19 13.36 -15.29
N VAL A 188 -11.63 12.16 -14.89
CA VAL A 188 -13.00 11.64 -15.08
C VAL A 188 -13.44 11.67 -16.55
N VAL A 189 -12.63 11.10 -17.43
CA VAL A 189 -12.91 10.98 -18.88
C VAL A 189 -13.27 9.55 -19.24
N ASN A 190 -14.22 9.39 -20.16
CA ASN A 190 -14.76 8.06 -20.51
C ASN A 190 -13.71 7.10 -21.07
N GLU A 191 -12.69 7.62 -21.74
CA GLU A 191 -11.61 6.84 -22.36
C GLU A 191 -10.76 6.08 -21.35
N LEU A 192 -10.69 6.54 -20.08
CA LEU A 192 -9.94 5.90 -19.02
C LEU A 192 -10.79 5.00 -18.11
N ASP A 193 -12.11 5.04 -18.25
CA ASP A 193 -13.05 4.40 -17.33
C ASP A 193 -12.85 2.89 -17.18
N ASN A 194 -12.44 2.21 -18.25
CA ASN A 194 -12.31 0.76 -18.28
C ASN A 194 -10.84 0.28 -18.32
N LEU A 195 -9.89 1.15 -17.99
CA LEU A 195 -8.49 0.77 -17.90
C LEU A 195 -8.14 0.30 -16.48
N THR A 196 -7.35 -0.77 -16.44
CA THR A 196 -6.72 -1.28 -15.20
C THR A 196 -5.36 -0.62 -14.97
N PRO A 197 -4.73 -0.78 -13.79
CA PRO A 197 -3.34 -0.36 -13.57
C PRO A 197 -2.37 -0.88 -14.66
N VAL A 198 -2.48 -2.16 -15.04
CA VAL A 198 -1.65 -2.75 -16.10
C VAL A 198 -1.95 -2.14 -17.47
N ASP A 199 -3.22 -1.82 -17.78
CA ASP A 199 -3.59 -1.13 -19.01
C ASP A 199 -2.99 0.29 -19.07
N LEU A 200 -2.96 1.01 -17.95
CA LEU A 200 -2.32 2.33 -17.89
C LEU A 200 -0.81 2.24 -18.13
N VAL A 201 -0.13 1.21 -17.62
CA VAL A 201 1.29 0.98 -17.94
C VAL A 201 1.46 0.71 -19.43
N ALA A 202 0.62 -0.13 -20.04
CA ALA A 202 0.64 -0.43 -21.46
C ALA A 202 0.40 0.83 -22.33
N LEU A 203 -0.49 1.72 -21.87
CA LEU A 203 -0.81 2.98 -22.53
C LEU A 203 0.33 4.00 -22.43
N ARG A 204 0.90 4.17 -21.24
CA ARG A 204 1.92 5.20 -20.93
C ARG A 204 3.33 4.78 -21.36
N LYS A 205 3.60 3.49 -21.47
CA LYS A 205 4.87 2.91 -21.92
C LYS A 205 6.11 3.43 -21.17
N PRO A 206 6.14 3.32 -19.81
CA PRO A 206 7.28 3.79 -19.03
C PRO A 206 8.55 3.01 -19.38
N LYS A 207 9.71 3.65 -19.26
CA LYS A 207 10.99 2.93 -19.41
C LYS A 207 11.19 1.90 -18.30
N ARG A 208 10.76 2.23 -17.07
CA ARG A 208 10.91 1.39 -15.88
C ARG A 208 9.58 1.27 -15.17
N LEU A 209 9.30 0.07 -14.66
CA LEU A 209 8.11 -0.21 -13.88
C LEU A 209 8.52 -0.72 -12.50
N LEU A 210 7.99 -0.10 -11.45
CA LEU A 210 8.07 -0.60 -10.07
C LEU A 210 6.79 -1.33 -9.72
N VAL A 211 6.92 -2.51 -9.11
CA VAL A 211 5.78 -3.35 -8.68
C VAL A 211 5.98 -3.77 -7.23
N ASN A 212 5.05 -3.35 -6.36
CA ASN A 212 4.98 -3.82 -4.98
C ASN A 212 3.58 -4.32 -4.70
N ILE A 213 3.40 -5.63 -4.58
CA ILE A 213 2.09 -6.25 -4.43
C ILE A 213 2.21 -7.60 -3.72
N GLY A 214 1.12 -8.01 -3.08
CA GLY A 214 0.98 -9.31 -2.45
C GLY A 214 0.84 -9.26 -0.93
N SER A 215 1.02 -8.09 -0.31
CA SER A 215 0.84 -7.93 1.15
C SER A 215 -0.60 -8.24 1.57
N ASN A 216 -1.59 -7.93 0.72
CA ASN A 216 -3.01 -8.15 0.99
C ASN A 216 -3.47 -9.60 0.69
N GLU A 217 -2.59 -10.47 0.26
CA GLU A 217 -2.86 -11.91 0.05
C GLU A 217 -2.68 -12.72 1.36
N GLY A 218 -3.18 -12.19 2.47
CA GLY A 218 -3.13 -12.83 3.79
C GLY A 218 -1.97 -12.41 4.70
N ILE A 219 -0.92 -11.74 4.19
CA ILE A 219 0.22 -11.32 5.02
C ILE A 219 -0.18 -10.17 5.95
N PHE A 220 -0.86 -9.16 5.39
CA PHE A 220 -1.34 -8.01 6.16
C PHE A 220 -2.26 -8.47 7.29
N MET A 221 -3.28 -9.27 6.97
CA MET A 221 -4.24 -9.78 7.96
C MET A 221 -3.58 -10.72 8.97
N GLY A 222 -2.68 -11.61 8.53
CA GLY A 222 -1.91 -12.48 9.41
C GLY A 222 -1.07 -11.68 10.42
N GLY A 223 -0.39 -10.63 9.97
CA GLY A 223 0.39 -9.73 10.81
C GLY A 223 -0.48 -8.86 11.72
N LEU A 224 -1.60 -8.33 11.20
CA LEU A 224 -2.53 -7.48 11.92
C LEU A 224 -3.25 -8.21 13.06
N LEU A 225 -3.80 -9.38 12.75
CA LEU A 225 -4.55 -10.20 13.72
C LEU A 225 -3.64 -11.09 14.56
N ALA A 226 -2.33 -11.09 14.31
CA ALA A 226 -1.40 -12.07 14.87
C ALA A 226 -1.92 -13.51 14.65
N ARG A 227 -2.46 -13.78 13.45
CA ARG A 227 -3.12 -15.05 13.10
C ARG A 227 -2.40 -15.72 11.93
N TYR A 228 -1.98 -16.96 12.13
CA TYR A 228 -1.36 -17.76 11.11
C TYR A 228 -2.02 -19.14 11.09
N ASP A 229 -3.28 -19.15 10.67
CA ASP A 229 -4.11 -20.36 10.53
C ASP A 229 -4.03 -20.95 9.11
N ASP A 230 -4.81 -22.01 8.86
CA ASP A 230 -4.81 -22.71 7.59
C ASP A 230 -5.28 -21.83 6.43
N ALA A 231 -6.28 -20.99 6.65
CA ALA A 231 -6.77 -20.07 5.62
C ALA A 231 -5.69 -19.05 5.23
N THR A 232 -5.05 -18.42 6.21
CA THR A 232 -3.91 -17.51 5.99
C THR A 232 -2.78 -18.22 5.24
N ARG A 233 -2.41 -19.44 5.66
CA ARG A 233 -1.35 -20.22 4.98
C ARG A 233 -1.69 -20.56 3.54
N GLN A 234 -2.95 -20.93 3.25
CA GLN A 234 -3.40 -21.22 1.89
C GLN A 234 -3.39 -19.98 1.00
N SER A 235 -3.88 -18.84 1.50
CA SER A 235 -3.85 -17.57 0.77
C SER A 235 -2.43 -17.19 0.39
N ILE A 236 -1.50 -17.25 1.34
CA ILE A 236 -0.08 -16.97 1.12
C ILE A 236 0.55 -17.97 0.13
N ALA A 237 0.23 -19.26 0.23
CA ALA A 237 0.75 -20.27 -0.68
C ALA A 237 0.28 -20.08 -2.13
N ALA A 238 -0.83 -19.37 -2.36
CA ALA A 238 -1.33 -19.05 -3.69
C ALA A 238 -0.60 -17.88 -4.37
N ILE A 239 0.16 -17.07 -3.62
CA ILE A 239 0.84 -15.86 -4.15
C ILE A 239 1.71 -16.15 -5.38
N PRO A 240 2.58 -17.18 -5.42
CA PRO A 240 3.41 -17.45 -6.60
C PRO A 240 2.60 -17.65 -7.88
N GLY A 241 1.50 -18.39 -7.80
CA GLY A 241 0.59 -18.58 -8.94
C GLY A 241 -0.06 -17.26 -9.40
N LYS A 242 -0.63 -16.51 -8.46
CA LYS A 242 -1.22 -15.18 -8.74
C LYS A 242 -0.20 -14.20 -9.35
N MET A 243 1.07 -14.22 -8.92
CA MET A 243 2.13 -13.39 -9.50
C MET A 243 2.48 -13.80 -10.93
N VAL A 244 2.41 -15.08 -11.25
CA VAL A 244 2.55 -15.57 -12.64
C VAL A 244 1.36 -15.12 -13.49
N ASP A 245 0.14 -15.15 -12.94
CA ASP A 245 -1.05 -14.63 -13.64
C ASP A 245 -0.92 -13.13 -13.94
N LEU A 246 -0.43 -12.34 -12.98
CA LEU A 246 -0.10 -10.92 -13.19
C LEU A 246 0.94 -10.73 -14.30
N ALA A 247 2.02 -11.52 -14.29
CA ALA A 247 3.04 -11.47 -15.32
C ALA A 247 2.46 -11.78 -16.71
N ASN A 248 1.61 -12.78 -16.81
CA ASN A 248 0.91 -13.15 -18.04
C ASN A 248 -0.03 -12.03 -18.51
N ALA A 249 -0.77 -11.40 -17.59
CA ALA A 249 -1.60 -10.24 -17.90
C ALA A 249 -0.77 -9.06 -18.42
N MET A 250 0.36 -8.74 -17.78
CA MET A 250 1.29 -7.71 -18.24
C MET A 250 1.80 -8.02 -19.66
N ILE A 251 2.27 -9.23 -19.92
CA ILE A 251 2.80 -9.65 -21.22
C ILE A 251 1.72 -9.52 -22.30
N ALA A 252 0.49 -9.94 -22.01
CA ALA A 252 -0.63 -9.84 -22.95
C ALA A 252 -1.01 -8.40 -23.26
N ARG A 253 -1.01 -7.50 -22.26
CA ARG A 253 -1.42 -6.10 -22.41
C ARG A 253 -0.30 -5.24 -23.02
N PHE A 254 0.96 -5.53 -22.72
CA PHE A 254 2.10 -4.78 -23.25
C PHE A 254 2.34 -5.07 -24.73
N GLY A 255 2.00 -6.27 -25.22
CA GLY A 255 2.19 -6.65 -26.63
C GLY A 255 3.66 -6.54 -27.05
N ASP A 256 3.93 -5.70 -28.07
CA ASP A 256 5.28 -5.45 -28.57
C ASP A 256 6.10 -4.48 -27.70
N TYR A 257 5.43 -3.72 -26.83
CA TYR A 257 6.10 -2.88 -25.86
C TYR A 257 6.50 -3.70 -24.63
N MET A 258 7.69 -3.43 -24.11
CA MET A 258 8.13 -3.97 -22.83
C MET A 258 8.94 -2.89 -22.11
N PRO A 259 8.73 -2.63 -20.82
CA PRO A 259 9.66 -1.79 -20.04
C PRO A 259 11.07 -2.33 -20.15
N GLN A 260 12.07 -1.46 -20.16
CA GLN A 260 13.47 -1.91 -20.13
C GLN A 260 13.77 -2.70 -18.86
N THR A 261 13.19 -2.25 -17.75
CA THR A 261 13.35 -2.90 -16.45
C THR A 261 12.02 -2.92 -15.69
N ILE A 262 11.71 -4.06 -15.09
CA ILE A 262 10.64 -4.20 -14.10
C ILE A 262 11.30 -4.57 -12.77
N VAL A 263 11.05 -3.76 -11.73
CA VAL A 263 11.48 -4.03 -10.37
C VAL A 263 10.30 -4.60 -9.59
N PHE A 264 10.41 -5.84 -9.13
CA PHE A 264 9.48 -6.44 -8.18
C PHE A 264 10.09 -6.39 -6.78
N ASN A 265 9.33 -5.94 -5.79
CA ASN A 265 9.74 -6.07 -4.40
C ASN A 265 9.47 -7.48 -3.91
N THR A 266 10.34 -8.00 -3.04
CA THR A 266 10.02 -9.18 -2.24
C THR A 266 9.02 -8.79 -1.14
N LEU A 267 8.25 -9.77 -0.66
CA LEU A 267 7.36 -9.58 0.49
C LEU A 267 8.20 -9.40 1.76
N VAL A 268 7.72 -8.54 2.65
CA VAL A 268 8.38 -8.24 3.93
C VAL A 268 8.35 -9.44 4.88
N ARG A 269 9.29 -9.48 5.82
CA ARG A 269 9.31 -10.47 6.89
C ARG A 269 8.21 -10.18 7.92
N PRO A 270 7.22 -11.06 8.13
CA PRO A 270 6.08 -10.80 9.00
C PRO A 270 6.45 -10.46 10.45
N SER A 271 7.41 -11.17 11.04
CA SER A 271 7.82 -10.93 12.43
C SER A 271 8.47 -9.57 12.66
N ALA A 272 8.95 -8.92 11.60
CA ALA A 272 9.55 -7.59 11.69
C ALA A 272 8.51 -6.46 11.80
N ILE A 273 7.24 -6.73 11.51
CA ILE A 273 6.16 -5.72 11.56
C ILE A 273 5.96 -5.27 13.01
N ALA A 274 5.75 -3.96 13.22
CA ALA A 274 5.61 -3.40 14.56
C ALA A 274 4.42 -3.99 15.35
N ASN A 275 3.36 -4.42 14.67
CA ASN A 275 2.19 -5.01 15.32
C ASN A 275 2.50 -6.31 16.08
N LEU A 276 3.45 -7.12 15.58
CA LEU A 276 3.86 -8.36 16.24
C LEU A 276 4.99 -8.09 17.23
N THR A 277 4.67 -7.98 18.51
CA THR A 277 5.65 -7.69 19.56
C THR A 277 5.88 -8.88 20.49
N PRO A 278 7.13 -9.10 20.94
CA PRO A 278 7.42 -10.14 21.91
C PRO A 278 6.77 -9.82 23.26
N ARG A 279 6.46 -10.87 24.04
CA ARG A 279 5.95 -10.74 25.41
C ARG A 279 6.67 -11.69 26.36
N PRO A 280 7.09 -11.20 27.51
CA PRO A 280 7.18 -9.78 27.92
C PRO A 280 8.19 -9.02 27.05
N PHE A 281 8.11 -7.69 26.97
CA PHE A 281 9.03 -6.85 26.17
C PHE A 281 10.51 -7.01 26.55
N SER A 282 10.80 -7.46 27.78
CA SER A 282 12.15 -7.76 28.26
C SER A 282 12.63 -9.17 27.94
N ALA A 283 11.82 -9.98 27.27
CA ALA A 283 12.21 -11.32 26.89
C ALA A 283 13.39 -11.28 25.90
N ARG A 284 14.20 -12.33 25.92
CA ARG A 284 15.22 -12.57 24.90
C ARG A 284 14.74 -13.64 23.93
N PRO A 285 15.16 -13.58 22.66
CA PRO A 285 14.91 -14.66 21.74
C PRO A 285 15.49 -15.98 22.26
N ASN A 286 14.80 -17.08 21.98
CA ASN A 286 15.29 -18.42 22.25
C ASN A 286 16.39 -18.83 21.24
N ALA A 287 16.87 -20.07 21.33
CA ALA A 287 17.93 -20.59 20.44
C ALA A 287 17.56 -20.56 18.94
N THR A 288 16.27 -20.44 18.60
CA THR A 288 15.81 -20.31 17.21
C THR A 288 15.84 -18.87 16.70
N GLY A 289 16.18 -17.90 17.56
CA GLY A 289 16.15 -16.47 17.24
C GLY A 289 14.74 -15.86 17.32
N TYR A 290 13.75 -16.59 17.87
CA TYR A 290 12.39 -16.12 18.07
C TYR A 290 12.06 -16.08 19.57
N PHE A 291 11.02 -15.30 19.93
CA PHE A 291 10.48 -15.29 21.27
C PHE A 291 9.47 -16.44 21.43
N ASP A 292 9.24 -16.88 22.65
CA ASP A 292 8.27 -17.95 22.92
C ASP A 292 6.84 -17.55 22.54
N ARG A 293 6.54 -16.25 22.70
CA ARG A 293 5.21 -15.71 22.40
C ARG A 293 5.30 -14.30 21.79
N TYR A 294 4.38 -14.03 20.88
CA TYR A 294 4.13 -12.71 20.28
C TYR A 294 2.71 -12.26 20.57
N TYR A 295 2.52 -10.96 20.54
CA TYR A 295 1.25 -10.29 20.77
C TYR A 295 0.95 -9.35 19.62
N GLY A 296 -0.29 -9.40 19.09
CA GLY A 296 -0.77 -8.39 18.14
C GLY A 296 -1.29 -7.17 18.88
N ASN A 297 -0.77 -6.00 18.57
CA ASN A 297 -1.09 -4.78 19.31
C ASN A 297 -2.39 -4.10 18.84
N LEU A 298 -2.78 -4.30 17.58
CA LEU A 298 -3.95 -3.63 16.99
C LEU A 298 -5.27 -4.27 17.39
N VAL A 299 -5.29 -5.57 17.48
CA VAL A 299 -6.46 -6.32 17.94
C VAL A 299 -6.07 -7.02 19.21
N ASN A 300 -6.94 -7.05 20.23
CA ASN A 300 -6.71 -7.85 21.45
C ASN A 300 -6.65 -9.34 21.10
N SER A 301 -5.67 -9.69 20.27
CA SER A 301 -5.43 -11.04 19.84
C SER A 301 -4.71 -11.80 20.94
N SER A 302 -5.10 -13.04 21.11
CA SER A 302 -4.42 -13.98 21.98
C SER A 302 -2.93 -14.06 21.63
N ASN A 303 -2.09 -14.33 22.64
CA ASN A 303 -0.68 -14.61 22.42
C ASN A 303 -0.50 -15.72 21.38
N VAL A 304 0.31 -15.45 20.35
CA VAL A 304 0.69 -16.39 19.32
C VAL A 304 2.01 -17.03 19.67
N ALA A 305 2.09 -18.36 19.53
CA ALA A 305 3.33 -19.09 19.77
C ALA A 305 4.42 -18.66 18.78
N GLY A 306 5.65 -18.48 19.29
CA GLY A 306 6.79 -18.08 18.47
C GLY A 306 7.11 -19.05 17.35
N SER A 307 6.81 -20.35 17.54
CA SER A 307 6.94 -21.37 16.48
C SER A 307 6.04 -21.08 15.28
N LEU A 308 4.82 -20.54 15.50
CA LEU A 308 3.91 -20.17 14.40
C LEU A 308 4.42 -18.91 13.68
N ILE A 309 4.97 -17.93 14.40
CA ILE A 309 5.56 -16.73 13.80
C ILE A 309 6.81 -17.10 12.99
N LYS A 310 7.63 -18.04 13.49
CA LYS A 310 8.76 -18.60 12.75
C LYS A 310 8.29 -19.27 11.45
N ALA A 311 7.27 -20.11 11.53
CA ALA A 311 6.71 -20.78 10.37
C ALA A 311 6.12 -19.79 9.34
N PHE A 312 5.55 -18.69 9.81
CA PHE A 312 5.07 -17.59 8.95
C PHE A 312 6.23 -16.94 8.19
N ASP A 313 7.30 -16.54 8.88
CA ASP A 313 8.49 -15.98 8.24
C ASP A 313 9.10 -16.94 7.22
N GLU A 314 9.21 -18.25 7.56
CA GLU A 314 9.76 -19.28 6.68
C GLU A 314 8.88 -19.49 5.44
N GLN A 315 7.57 -19.44 5.57
CA GLN A 315 6.67 -19.52 4.44
C GLN A 315 6.87 -18.33 3.50
N ILE A 316 6.94 -17.10 4.01
CA ILE A 316 7.15 -15.91 3.18
C ILE A 316 8.52 -15.96 2.49
N ALA A 317 9.57 -16.41 3.16
CA ALA A 317 10.87 -16.59 2.53
C ALA A 317 10.80 -17.58 1.35
N GLY A 318 10.10 -18.72 1.51
CA GLY A 318 9.85 -19.69 0.43
C GLY A 318 9.03 -19.08 -0.71
N VAL A 319 7.93 -18.40 -0.39
CA VAL A 319 7.09 -17.72 -1.39
C VAL A 319 7.88 -16.68 -2.20
N ASN A 320 8.75 -15.91 -1.56
CA ASN A 320 9.61 -14.96 -2.28
C ASN A 320 10.54 -15.65 -3.30
N ALA A 321 11.09 -16.82 -2.97
CA ALA A 321 11.92 -17.60 -3.90
C ALA A 321 11.09 -18.15 -5.07
N ASP A 322 9.89 -18.68 -4.79
CA ASP A 322 8.97 -19.22 -5.78
C ASP A 322 8.45 -18.13 -6.72
N VAL A 323 8.08 -16.95 -6.19
CA VAL A 323 7.68 -15.76 -6.98
C VAL A 323 8.80 -15.35 -7.93
N GLN A 324 10.04 -15.23 -7.44
CA GLN A 324 11.17 -14.86 -8.31
C GLN A 324 11.38 -15.88 -9.44
N THR A 325 11.28 -17.17 -9.11
CA THR A 325 11.41 -18.25 -10.09
C THR A 325 10.26 -18.21 -11.10
N GLY A 326 9.02 -18.06 -10.66
CA GLY A 326 7.84 -17.98 -11.51
C GLY A 326 7.89 -16.78 -12.46
N LEU A 327 8.25 -15.59 -11.95
CA LEU A 327 8.38 -14.37 -12.76
C LEU A 327 9.50 -14.50 -13.80
N ARG A 328 10.69 -15.04 -13.43
CA ARG A 328 11.78 -15.28 -14.39
C ARG A 328 11.35 -16.21 -15.51
N ASN A 329 10.58 -17.25 -15.19
CA ASN A 329 10.05 -18.19 -16.17
C ASN A 329 8.99 -17.54 -17.07
N ALA A 330 8.05 -16.76 -16.53
CA ALA A 330 7.00 -16.09 -17.29
C ALA A 330 7.59 -15.07 -18.29
N PHE A 331 8.59 -14.29 -17.88
CA PHE A 331 9.23 -13.29 -18.75
C PHE A 331 10.40 -13.87 -19.59
N LYS A 332 10.64 -15.19 -19.56
CA LYS A 332 11.70 -15.81 -20.35
C LYS A 332 11.54 -15.50 -21.84
N GLY A 333 12.60 -15.01 -22.46
CA GLY A 333 12.61 -14.63 -23.89
C GLY A 333 11.96 -13.28 -24.20
N LYS A 334 11.49 -12.53 -23.19
CA LYS A 334 11.06 -11.14 -23.35
C LYS A 334 12.24 -10.19 -23.20
N ASN A 335 12.22 -9.09 -23.94
CA ASN A 335 13.28 -8.08 -23.88
C ASN A 335 13.03 -7.14 -22.67
N VAL A 336 13.19 -7.67 -21.47
CA VAL A 336 13.00 -6.96 -20.20
C VAL A 336 14.00 -7.45 -19.17
N LYS A 337 14.56 -6.53 -18.40
CA LYS A 337 15.37 -6.87 -17.22
C LYS A 337 14.48 -6.96 -15.99
N LEU A 338 14.47 -8.12 -15.32
CA LEU A 338 13.81 -8.29 -14.04
C LEU A 338 14.79 -8.02 -12.91
N VAL A 339 14.39 -7.15 -11.99
CA VAL A 339 15.12 -6.80 -10.78
C VAL A 339 14.26 -7.14 -9.60
N PHE A 340 14.84 -7.65 -8.53
CA PHE A 340 14.13 -7.94 -7.29
C PHE A 340 14.74 -7.08 -6.17
N ALA A 341 13.95 -6.15 -5.63
CA ALA A 341 14.35 -5.37 -4.47
C ALA A 341 14.01 -6.15 -3.19
N ASP A 342 15.02 -6.38 -2.35
CA ASP A 342 14.91 -7.28 -1.21
C ASP A 342 14.32 -6.60 0.02
N LEU A 343 12.98 -6.49 0.08
CA LEU A 343 12.29 -5.97 1.26
C LEU A 343 12.26 -6.98 2.42
N TYR A 344 12.38 -8.28 2.15
CA TYR A 344 12.54 -9.27 3.22
C TYR A 344 13.86 -9.05 3.97
N GLY A 345 14.94 -8.84 3.23
CA GLY A 345 16.26 -8.50 3.79
C GLY A 345 16.23 -7.16 4.51
N LEU A 346 15.62 -6.11 3.92
CA LEU A 346 15.45 -4.82 4.56
C LEU A 346 14.74 -4.95 5.90
N SER A 347 13.57 -5.60 5.94
CA SER A 347 12.80 -5.76 7.17
C SER A 347 13.52 -6.60 8.22
N THR A 348 14.35 -7.58 7.80
CA THR A 348 15.21 -8.36 8.68
C THR A 348 16.35 -7.51 9.27
N GLY A 349 16.95 -6.64 8.44
CA GLY A 349 18.04 -5.74 8.87
C GLY A 349 17.59 -4.68 9.87
N LEU A 350 16.34 -4.20 9.72
CA LEU A 350 15.73 -3.21 10.62
C LEU A 350 15.03 -3.81 11.85
N ASP A 351 15.23 -5.12 12.11
CA ASP A 351 14.49 -5.84 13.14
C ASP A 351 15.17 -5.81 14.52
N ASP A 352 15.05 -4.70 15.23
CA ASP A 352 15.56 -4.52 16.60
C ASP A 352 14.89 -5.45 17.62
N LYS A 353 13.64 -5.84 17.42
CA LYS A 353 12.90 -6.72 18.34
C LYS A 353 13.63 -8.05 18.53
N HIS A 354 14.30 -8.52 17.48
CA HIS A 354 15.07 -9.78 17.52
C HIS A 354 16.58 -9.56 17.73
N GLY A 355 17.00 -8.33 18.02
CA GLY A 355 18.41 -8.02 18.25
C GLY A 355 19.28 -8.29 17.02
N ARG A 356 18.73 -8.12 15.84
CA ARG A 356 19.40 -8.39 14.54
C ARG A 356 19.88 -7.13 13.83
N GLU A 357 19.85 -6.04 14.54
CA GLU A 357 20.38 -4.79 14.02
C GLU A 357 21.80 -5.01 13.50
N THR A 358 21.99 -4.69 12.23
CA THR A 358 23.34 -4.53 11.68
C THR A 358 23.68 -3.04 11.67
N PRO A 359 24.92 -2.64 11.94
CA PRO A 359 25.32 -1.24 11.91
C PRO A 359 24.95 -0.53 10.60
N ASP A 360 24.95 -1.26 9.48
CA ASP A 360 24.67 -0.72 8.14
C ASP A 360 23.16 -0.54 7.86
N SER A 361 22.28 -1.17 8.63
CA SER A 361 20.82 -1.07 8.45
C SER A 361 20.15 -0.16 9.46
N ALA A 362 20.84 0.19 10.56
CA ALA A 362 20.31 1.08 11.59
C ALA A 362 20.06 2.49 11.05
N ILE A 363 18.86 3.02 11.29
CA ILE A 363 18.47 4.36 10.88
C ILE A 363 18.57 5.30 12.08
N HIS A 364 19.48 6.26 11.99
CA HIS A 364 19.68 7.29 12.98
C HIS A 364 19.33 8.67 12.39
N VAL A 365 18.57 9.45 13.15
CA VAL A 365 18.13 10.81 12.76
C VAL A 365 18.24 11.77 13.93
N ASN A 366 18.30 13.06 13.65
CA ASN A 366 18.14 14.08 14.66
C ASN A 366 16.66 14.38 14.83
N LEU A 367 16.13 14.24 16.04
CA LEU A 367 14.70 14.38 16.30
C LEU A 367 14.47 15.04 17.67
N HIS A 368 13.61 16.06 17.73
CA HIS A 368 13.25 16.80 18.93
C HIS A 368 14.48 17.34 19.72
N GLY A 369 15.48 17.85 18.98
CA GLY A 369 16.71 18.40 19.56
C GLY A 369 17.69 17.35 20.10
N LYS A 370 17.44 16.06 19.88
CA LYS A 370 18.34 14.95 20.18
C LYS A 370 19.03 14.50 18.90
N GLU A 371 20.35 14.34 18.96
CA GLU A 371 21.14 13.82 17.85
C GLU A 371 21.20 12.28 17.87
N GLY A 372 21.25 11.68 16.69
CA GLY A 372 21.48 10.25 16.54
C GLY A 372 20.38 9.35 17.14
N VAL A 373 19.13 9.80 17.13
CA VAL A 373 18.00 8.99 17.60
C VAL A 373 17.86 7.78 16.70
N HIS A 374 17.99 6.59 17.28
CA HIS A 374 17.80 5.32 16.57
C HIS A 374 16.31 5.03 16.40
N LEU A 375 15.86 4.90 15.14
CA LEU A 375 14.49 4.51 14.81
C LEU A 375 14.40 2.99 14.70
N THR A 376 13.40 2.42 15.36
CA THR A 376 13.24 0.97 15.49
C THR A 376 11.90 0.47 14.94
N ASN A 377 11.76 -0.83 14.78
CA ASN A 377 10.51 -1.48 14.38
C ASN A 377 9.58 -1.82 15.56
N PHE A 378 9.77 -1.22 16.71
CA PHE A 378 8.79 -1.26 17.78
C PHE A 378 7.59 -0.37 17.46
N PRO A 379 6.41 -0.64 18.05
CA PRO A 379 5.26 0.26 17.91
C PRO A 379 5.60 1.70 18.31
N LEU A 380 5.07 2.67 17.58
CA LEU A 380 5.40 4.09 17.78
C LEU A 380 5.10 4.57 19.22
N TRP A 381 4.03 4.10 19.85
CA TRP A 381 3.70 4.44 21.23
C TRP A 381 4.65 3.86 22.29
N SER A 382 5.53 2.94 21.89
CA SER A 382 6.65 2.50 22.74
C SER A 382 7.81 3.48 22.70
N PHE A 383 7.68 4.60 22.05
CA PHE A 383 8.72 5.59 21.77
C PHE A 383 9.48 6.05 23.02
N ALA A 384 8.76 6.22 24.12
CA ALA A 384 9.39 6.63 25.39
C ALA A 384 10.32 5.58 26.01
N ALA A 385 10.14 4.29 25.65
CA ALA A 385 10.85 3.18 26.28
C ALA A 385 11.79 2.41 25.34
N SER A 386 11.50 2.34 24.05
CA SER A 386 12.20 1.46 23.10
C SER A 386 12.42 2.05 21.70
N GLY A 387 11.98 3.28 21.46
CA GLY A 387 12.31 4.01 20.24
C GLY A 387 11.62 3.55 18.98
N GLY A 388 10.35 3.52 18.76
CA GLY A 388 9.70 3.22 17.47
C GLY A 388 10.17 4.12 16.32
N GLY A 389 9.34 4.31 15.30
CA GLY A 389 9.53 5.35 14.28
C GLY A 389 9.71 4.84 12.85
N ILE A 390 9.92 3.53 12.65
CA ILE A 390 9.91 2.92 11.31
C ILE A 390 8.48 2.72 10.82
N PHE A 391 7.55 2.40 11.73
CA PHE A 391 6.15 2.17 11.43
C PHE A 391 5.27 3.32 11.92
N SER A 392 4.11 3.50 11.29
CA SER A 392 3.12 4.50 11.66
C SER A 392 2.20 4.01 12.78
N LEU A 393 1.14 4.79 13.11
CA LEU A 393 0.23 4.48 14.22
C LEU A 393 -0.50 3.15 14.07
N ASP A 394 -0.72 2.70 12.85
CA ASP A 394 -1.36 1.42 12.58
C ASP A 394 -0.43 0.21 12.75
N ASN A 395 0.85 0.42 13.04
CA ASN A 395 1.87 -0.62 13.24
C ASN A 395 2.12 -1.57 12.06
N MET A 396 1.54 -1.28 10.92
CA MET A 396 1.62 -2.07 9.70
C MET A 396 2.23 -1.27 8.55
N HIS A 397 1.76 -0.04 8.34
CA HIS A 397 2.31 0.85 7.33
C HIS A 397 3.52 1.61 7.87
N LEU A 398 4.37 2.03 6.95
CA LEU A 398 5.61 2.69 7.29
C LEU A 398 5.38 4.18 7.64
N SER A 399 6.27 4.73 8.46
CA SER A 399 6.48 6.17 8.57
C SER A 399 7.13 6.70 7.29
N THR A 400 7.25 8.02 7.16
CA THR A 400 7.98 8.62 6.01
C THR A 400 9.42 8.14 5.95
N VAL A 401 10.07 7.96 7.10
CA VAL A 401 11.44 7.41 7.16
C VAL A 401 11.47 5.93 6.79
N GLY A 402 10.47 5.17 7.19
CA GLY A 402 10.31 3.77 6.75
C GLY A 402 10.13 3.67 5.23
N TYR A 403 9.33 4.56 4.62
CA TYR A 403 9.21 4.66 3.16
C TYR A 403 10.52 5.09 2.49
N ALA A 404 11.34 5.92 3.14
CA ALA A 404 12.67 6.27 2.66
C ALA A 404 13.60 5.04 2.64
N ALA A 405 13.54 4.17 3.65
CA ALA A 405 14.30 2.92 3.68
C ALA A 405 13.88 1.94 2.57
N LEU A 406 12.58 1.84 2.33
CA LEU A 406 12.05 1.07 1.20
C LEU A 406 12.54 1.66 -0.12
N ALA A 407 12.48 2.98 -0.30
CA ALA A 407 12.95 3.66 -1.51
C ALA A 407 14.46 3.44 -1.74
N ASP A 408 15.29 3.54 -0.70
CA ASP A 408 16.74 3.31 -0.80
C ASP A 408 17.05 1.88 -1.29
N THR A 409 16.31 0.88 -0.78
CA THR A 409 16.44 -0.51 -1.21
C THR A 409 16.12 -0.66 -2.70
N VAL A 410 15.03 -0.06 -3.18
CA VAL A 410 14.62 -0.09 -4.59
C VAL A 410 15.63 0.65 -5.48
N VAL A 411 16.05 1.84 -5.07
CA VAL A 411 17.04 2.64 -5.80
C VAL A 411 18.34 1.87 -5.99
N ARG A 412 18.89 1.28 -4.92
CA ARG A 412 20.12 0.50 -4.99
C ARG A 412 20.00 -0.70 -5.92
N ALA A 413 18.89 -1.43 -5.84
CA ALA A 413 18.64 -2.58 -6.70
C ALA A 413 18.56 -2.17 -8.18
N LEU A 414 17.80 -1.11 -8.48
CA LEU A 414 17.63 -0.59 -9.84
C LEU A 414 18.94 0.00 -10.38
N ALA A 415 19.61 0.83 -9.59
CA ALA A 415 20.90 1.45 -9.99
C ALA A 415 21.99 0.42 -10.24
N ALA A 416 22.10 -0.60 -9.39
CA ALA A 416 23.05 -1.70 -9.60
C ALA A 416 22.74 -2.48 -10.88
N ALA A 417 21.45 -2.70 -11.19
CA ALA A 417 21.04 -3.44 -12.38
C ALA A 417 21.32 -2.68 -13.69
N GLU A 418 21.18 -1.35 -13.68
CA GLU A 418 21.30 -0.52 -14.90
C GLU A 418 22.56 0.34 -14.95
N GLY A 419 23.37 0.37 -13.90
CA GLY A 419 24.55 1.25 -13.82
C GLY A 419 24.16 2.73 -13.67
N LEU A 420 23.02 3.03 -13.05
CA LEU A 420 22.55 4.40 -12.86
C LEU A 420 23.28 5.09 -11.70
N LYS A 421 23.53 6.39 -11.88
CA LYS A 421 23.91 7.26 -10.76
C LYS A 421 22.64 7.67 -10.00
N PHE A 422 22.76 7.79 -8.70
CA PHE A 422 21.66 8.25 -7.85
C PHE A 422 22.19 9.09 -6.68
N THR A 423 21.36 9.97 -6.17
CA THR A 423 21.60 10.65 -4.91
C THR A 423 21.11 9.75 -3.78
N PRO A 424 21.92 9.44 -2.75
CA PRO A 424 21.48 8.63 -1.62
C PRO A 424 20.19 9.18 -1.00
N VAL A 425 19.28 8.30 -0.60
CA VAL A 425 18.06 8.70 0.09
C VAL A 425 18.43 9.36 1.42
N ASN A 426 17.87 10.54 1.69
CA ASN A 426 18.18 11.34 2.86
C ASN A 426 17.17 11.05 3.98
N TYR A 427 17.53 10.19 4.92
CA TYR A 427 16.68 9.82 6.07
C TYR A 427 16.37 11.01 6.99
N GLN A 428 17.32 11.95 7.16
CA GLN A 428 17.05 13.16 7.94
C GLN A 428 15.99 14.03 7.28
N ALA A 429 16.08 14.26 5.99
CA ALA A 429 15.07 15.03 5.27
C ALA A 429 13.70 14.32 5.28
N ALA A 430 13.67 12.99 5.24
CA ALA A 430 12.45 12.21 5.41
C ALA A 430 11.86 12.38 6.82
N CYS A 431 12.72 12.35 7.86
CA CYS A 431 12.33 12.59 9.24
C CYS A 431 11.78 14.01 9.45
N ASP A 432 12.45 15.02 8.89
CA ASP A 432 12.03 16.43 8.99
C ASP A 432 10.66 16.68 8.31
N ALA A 433 10.37 15.90 7.26
CA ALA A 433 9.09 15.94 6.54
C ALA A 433 7.99 15.08 7.19
N ASP A 434 8.34 14.22 8.16
CA ASP A 434 7.43 13.29 8.80
C ASP A 434 6.66 13.96 9.94
N THR A 435 5.44 14.41 9.65
CA THR A 435 4.59 15.06 10.66
C THR A 435 4.26 14.14 11.84
N LEU A 436 4.25 12.81 11.64
CA LEU A 436 3.99 11.86 12.71
C LEU A 436 5.16 11.81 13.72
N LEU A 437 6.39 11.80 13.22
CA LEU A 437 7.59 11.80 14.08
C LEU A 437 7.83 13.17 14.71
N GLN A 438 7.57 14.27 13.97
CA GLN A 438 7.76 15.63 14.47
C GLN A 438 6.69 16.06 15.48
N GLN A 439 5.46 15.58 15.32
CA GLN A 439 4.30 15.94 16.13
C GLN A 439 3.44 14.72 16.44
N PRO A 440 3.97 13.71 17.16
CA PRO A 440 3.19 12.51 17.47
C PRO A 440 1.97 12.88 18.34
N PRO A 441 0.83 12.19 18.18
CA PRO A 441 -0.29 12.32 19.10
C PRO A 441 0.16 12.02 20.53
N THR A 442 -0.13 12.92 21.45
CA THR A 442 0.40 12.87 22.84
C THR A 442 -0.46 12.02 23.79
N SER A 443 -1.70 11.76 23.40
CA SER A 443 -2.63 10.99 24.23
C SER A 443 -2.61 9.50 23.88
N TRP A 444 -2.11 8.69 24.80
CA TRP A 444 -2.14 7.22 24.70
C TRP A 444 -3.55 6.65 24.52
N PHE A 445 -4.53 7.27 25.16
CA PHE A 445 -5.92 6.84 25.06
C PHE A 445 -6.46 7.03 23.64
N GLN A 446 -6.09 8.13 23.00
CA GLN A 446 -6.41 8.44 21.60
C GLN A 446 -5.80 7.41 20.66
N VAL A 447 -4.53 7.08 20.87
CA VAL A 447 -3.83 6.07 20.08
C VAL A 447 -4.46 4.69 20.26
N LYS A 448 -4.83 4.29 21.47
CA LYS A 448 -5.48 3.00 21.72
C LYS A 448 -6.83 2.87 21.01
N PHE A 449 -7.60 3.93 20.96
CA PHE A 449 -8.87 3.97 20.25
C PHE A 449 -8.67 3.82 18.73
N VAL A 450 -7.76 4.58 18.16
CA VAL A 450 -7.42 4.48 16.73
C VAL A 450 -6.95 3.08 16.39
N VAL A 451 -6.14 2.48 17.23
CA VAL A 451 -5.70 1.08 17.12
C VAL A 451 -6.87 0.11 17.07
N GLN A 452 -7.89 0.31 17.89
CA GLN A 452 -9.10 -0.53 17.88
C GLN A 452 -9.97 -0.28 16.64
N LEU A 453 -10.09 0.98 16.22
CA LEU A 453 -10.78 1.37 14.99
C LEU A 453 -10.08 0.82 13.76
N ILE A 454 -8.76 0.91 13.70
CA ILE A 454 -7.90 0.35 12.66
C ILE A 454 -8.06 -1.17 12.59
N GLY A 455 -8.07 -1.85 13.72
CA GLY A 455 -8.36 -3.28 13.79
C GLY A 455 -9.74 -3.61 13.21
N GLY A 456 -10.74 -2.79 13.49
CA GLY A 456 -12.07 -2.90 12.90
C GLY A 456 -12.09 -2.64 11.39
N LEU A 457 -11.41 -1.59 10.93
CA LEU A 457 -11.28 -1.28 9.49
C LEU A 457 -10.56 -2.38 8.73
N ALA A 458 -9.49 -2.94 9.28
CA ALA A 458 -8.73 -4.00 8.65
C ALA A 458 -9.52 -5.32 8.58
N LEU A 459 -10.29 -5.66 9.63
CA LEU A 459 -11.24 -6.79 9.57
C LEU A 459 -12.31 -6.59 8.49
N ALA A 460 -12.66 -5.34 8.22
CA ALA A 460 -13.63 -4.99 7.20
C ALA A 460 -13.11 -5.16 5.78
N PHE A 461 -11.82 -4.94 5.54
CA PHE A 461 -11.18 -5.22 4.24
C PHE A 461 -11.19 -6.72 3.91
N ASP A 462 -11.06 -7.61 4.92
CA ASP A 462 -11.09 -9.06 4.73
C ASP A 462 -12.51 -9.59 4.39
N LEU A 463 -13.57 -8.85 4.76
CA LEU A 463 -14.96 -9.23 4.50
C LEU A 463 -15.45 -8.83 3.09
N VAL A 464 -14.71 -8.03 2.35
CA VAL A 464 -15.06 -7.61 0.97
C VAL A 464 -14.56 -8.62 -0.06
N GLU A 465 -13.66 -9.56 0.32
CA GLU A 465 -13.09 -10.57 -0.57
C GLU A 465 -13.81 -11.93 -0.53
N VAL A 466 -14.98 -12.07 0.13
CA VAL A 466 -15.76 -13.33 0.18
C VAL A 466 -17.01 -13.24 -0.68
#